data_4fb66f3522affa1411491c51c84fb778
#
_entry.id   4fb66f3522affa1411491c51c84fb778
#
_cell.length_a   1.000
_cell.length_b   1.000
_cell.length_c   1.000
_cell.angle_alpha   90.00
_cell.angle_beta   90.00
_cell.angle_gamma   90.00
#
_symmetry.space_group_name_H-M   'P 1'
#
loop_
_entity.id
_entity.type
_entity.pdbx_description
1 polymer ?
#
loop_
_entity_poly.entity_id
_entity_poly.type
_entity_poly.pdbx_seq_one_letter_code
_entity_poly.pdbx_strand_id
1 'polypeptide(L)'
;MRDFPHQLSGGMRQRVVGAIAQAGAPRIIIADEPTTNLDVTIQLQYLNLLKDLQRATGVALIFVTHNLGIVAKMCDRVGVMYAGKIVEMQSVRGLFYRPRHPYTKALLDSIPKLGVRQPLYGIPGQPPDLSALPAGCAFHPRCARAVEHCRVEEPTQQSLNGDGSARCWLPLEQGAARG
;
A
#
# COMPACT_ATOMS: atom_id res chain seq x y z
N MET A 1 -11.45 -4.20 33.97
CA MET A 1 -10.44 -3.17 33.65
C MET A 1 -10.93 -1.86 34.23
N ARG A 2 -10.15 -1.26 35.11
CA ARG A 2 -10.45 0.06 35.74
C ARG A 2 -9.42 1.12 35.33
N ASP A 3 -8.58 0.79 34.33
CA ASP A 3 -7.49 1.65 33.91
C ASP A 3 -7.96 2.66 32.85
N PHE A 4 -7.50 3.88 32.95
CA PHE A 4 -7.76 4.92 31.95
C PHE A 4 -6.86 4.75 30.72
N PRO A 5 -7.25 5.27 29.53
CA PRO A 5 -6.47 5.10 28.30
C PRO A 5 -5.02 5.56 28.40
N HIS A 6 -4.71 6.57 29.20
CA HIS A 6 -3.34 7.06 29.40
C HIS A 6 -2.46 6.13 30.24
N GLN A 7 -3.04 5.17 30.96
CA GLN A 7 -2.34 4.15 31.73
C GLN A 7 -2.00 2.90 30.91
N LEU A 8 -2.56 2.80 29.70
CA LEU A 8 -2.33 1.67 28.82
C LEU A 8 -1.10 1.90 27.92
N SER A 9 -0.30 0.84 27.69
CA SER A 9 0.75 0.88 26.66
C SER A 9 0.15 1.07 25.26
N GLY A 10 0.96 1.47 24.28
CA GLY A 10 0.53 1.61 22.90
C GLY A 10 -0.14 0.36 22.34
N GLY A 11 0.47 -0.81 22.55
CA GLY A 11 -0.09 -2.08 22.12
C GLY A 11 -1.38 -2.47 22.84
N MET A 12 -1.54 -2.14 24.12
CA MET A 12 -2.80 -2.36 24.84
C MET A 12 -3.91 -1.45 24.30
N ARG A 13 -3.61 -0.18 24.01
CA ARG A 13 -4.57 0.74 23.38
C ARG A 13 -5.04 0.22 22.02
N GLN A 14 -4.11 -0.25 21.16
CA GLN A 14 -4.47 -0.82 19.86
C GLN A 14 -5.36 -2.06 19.98
N ARG A 15 -5.11 -2.94 20.94
CA ARG A 15 -5.97 -4.11 21.20
C ARG A 15 -7.37 -3.70 21.65
N VAL A 16 -7.48 -2.67 22.50
CA VAL A 16 -8.79 -2.14 22.92
C VAL A 16 -9.54 -1.53 21.75
N VAL A 17 -8.88 -0.73 20.91
CA VAL A 17 -9.49 -0.15 19.69
C VAL A 17 -9.93 -1.26 18.74
N GLY A 18 -9.11 -2.29 18.53
CA GLY A 18 -9.49 -3.46 17.73
C GLY A 18 -10.70 -4.22 18.29
N ALA A 19 -10.78 -4.38 19.62
CA ALA A 19 -11.94 -5.00 20.27
C ALA A 19 -13.21 -4.16 20.11
N ILE A 20 -13.11 -2.83 20.21
CA ILE A 20 -14.24 -1.92 19.96
C ILE A 20 -14.72 -2.02 18.51
N ALA A 21 -13.78 -2.02 17.53
CA ALA A 21 -14.12 -2.17 16.12
C ALA A 21 -14.84 -3.51 15.84
N GLN A 22 -14.51 -4.57 16.57
CA GLN A 22 -15.11 -5.90 16.42
C GLN A 22 -16.43 -6.08 17.16
N ALA A 23 -16.73 -5.27 18.17
CA ALA A 23 -17.90 -5.46 19.06
C ALA A 23 -19.25 -5.51 18.33
N GLY A 24 -19.37 -4.82 17.19
CA GLY A 24 -20.56 -4.83 16.33
C GLY A 24 -20.61 -5.97 15.32
N ALA A 25 -19.72 -6.95 15.38
CA ALA A 25 -19.59 -8.03 14.39
C ALA A 25 -19.60 -7.51 12.92
N PRO A 26 -18.74 -6.56 12.56
CA PRO A 26 -18.77 -5.94 11.25
C PRO A 26 -18.36 -6.93 10.15
N ARG A 27 -18.83 -6.69 8.92
CA ARG A 27 -18.37 -7.44 7.74
C ARG A 27 -17.05 -6.93 7.19
N ILE A 28 -16.70 -5.67 7.48
CA ILE A 28 -15.47 -5.01 7.02
C ILE A 28 -14.87 -4.22 8.17
N ILE A 29 -13.57 -4.34 8.36
CA ILE A 29 -12.78 -3.50 9.27
C ILE A 29 -11.76 -2.73 8.43
N ILE A 30 -11.71 -1.41 8.59
CA ILE A 30 -10.69 -0.54 8.00
C ILE A 30 -9.64 -0.25 9.06
N ALA A 31 -8.40 -0.64 8.79
CA ALA A 31 -7.24 -0.45 9.64
C ALA A 31 -6.32 0.60 9.00
N ASP A 32 -6.45 1.84 9.46
CA ASP A 32 -5.63 2.96 9.00
C ASP A 32 -4.40 3.10 9.88
N GLU A 33 -3.22 2.85 9.30
CA GLU A 33 -1.91 2.84 9.98
C GLU A 33 -1.94 2.12 11.34
N PRO A 34 -2.47 0.88 11.44
CA PRO A 34 -2.84 0.26 12.72
C PRO A 34 -1.64 -0.11 13.58
N THR A 35 -0.42 -0.02 13.06
CA THR A 35 0.81 -0.39 13.77
C THR A 35 1.80 0.76 13.91
N THR A 36 1.40 1.97 13.55
CA THR A 36 2.21 3.18 13.76
C THR A 36 2.46 3.37 15.26
N ASN A 37 3.70 3.67 15.62
CA ASN A 37 4.18 3.81 17.01
C ASN A 37 4.19 2.52 17.87
N LEU A 38 4.15 1.34 17.24
CA LEU A 38 4.39 0.07 17.91
C LEU A 38 5.82 -0.42 17.60
N ASP A 39 6.47 -0.99 18.60
CA ASP A 39 7.71 -1.72 18.36
C ASP A 39 7.45 -2.97 17.50
N VAL A 40 8.50 -3.48 16.86
CA VAL A 40 8.38 -4.57 15.87
C VAL A 40 7.73 -5.83 16.46
N THR A 41 8.01 -6.14 17.73
CA THR A 41 7.46 -7.33 18.39
C THR A 41 5.95 -7.18 18.62
N ILE A 42 5.53 -6.08 19.18
CA ILE A 42 4.11 -5.77 19.43
C ILE A 42 3.36 -5.63 18.10
N GLN A 43 3.97 -5.00 17.09
CA GLN A 43 3.41 -4.94 15.73
C GLN A 43 3.12 -6.33 15.19
N LEU A 44 4.07 -7.27 15.26
CA LEU A 44 3.88 -8.63 14.79
C LEU A 44 2.76 -9.37 15.54
N GLN A 45 2.69 -9.20 16.86
CA GLN A 45 1.64 -9.79 17.67
C GLN A 45 0.26 -9.25 17.27
N TYR A 46 0.15 -7.93 17.05
CA TYR A 46 -1.11 -7.31 16.64
C TYR A 46 -1.56 -7.74 15.24
N LEU A 47 -0.63 -7.81 14.28
CA LEU A 47 -0.95 -8.30 12.93
C LEU A 47 -1.40 -9.77 12.94
N ASN A 48 -0.78 -10.62 13.76
CA ASN A 48 -1.21 -12.01 13.92
C ASN A 48 -2.62 -12.07 14.53
N LEU A 49 -2.90 -11.27 15.56
CA LEU A 49 -4.24 -11.15 16.15
C LEU A 49 -5.30 -10.81 15.11
N LEU A 50 -5.03 -9.83 14.22
CA LEU A 50 -5.95 -9.47 13.15
C LEU A 50 -6.16 -10.60 12.13
N LYS A 51 -5.11 -11.36 11.81
CA LYS A 51 -5.23 -12.54 10.95
C LYS A 51 -6.08 -13.65 11.59
N ASP A 52 -5.88 -13.90 12.87
CA ASP A 52 -6.64 -14.92 13.61
C ASP A 52 -8.11 -14.50 13.70
N LEU A 53 -8.38 -13.22 13.95
CA LEU A 53 -9.72 -12.64 13.91
C LEU A 53 -10.38 -12.85 12.52
N GLN A 54 -9.67 -12.50 11.45
CA GLN A 54 -10.17 -12.71 10.08
C GLN A 54 -10.54 -14.17 9.81
N ARG A 55 -9.68 -15.11 10.21
CA ARG A 55 -9.94 -16.55 10.05
C ARG A 55 -11.14 -17.02 10.86
N ALA A 56 -11.29 -16.51 12.07
CA ALA A 56 -12.36 -16.93 12.97
C ALA A 56 -13.74 -16.37 12.56
N THR A 57 -13.78 -15.16 12.00
CA THR A 57 -15.03 -14.43 11.75
C THR A 57 -15.37 -14.24 10.27
N GLY A 58 -14.40 -14.43 9.36
CA GLY A 58 -14.58 -14.14 7.94
C GLY A 58 -14.65 -12.64 7.61
N VAL A 59 -14.29 -11.74 8.55
CA VAL A 59 -14.30 -10.30 8.34
C VAL A 59 -13.31 -9.90 7.25
N ALA A 60 -13.71 -8.99 6.35
CA ALA A 60 -12.80 -8.40 5.38
C ALA A 60 -11.96 -7.31 6.06
N LEU A 61 -10.65 -7.32 5.82
CA LEU A 61 -9.72 -6.32 6.35
C LEU A 61 -9.22 -5.42 5.22
N ILE A 62 -9.38 -4.10 5.37
CA ILE A 62 -8.78 -3.09 4.50
C ILE A 62 -7.66 -2.41 5.28
N PHE A 63 -6.41 -2.61 4.86
CA PHE A 63 -5.26 -1.95 5.43
C PHE A 63 -4.90 -0.70 4.63
N VAL A 64 -4.79 0.44 5.31
CA VAL A 64 -4.15 1.64 4.77
C VAL A 64 -2.79 1.75 5.46
N THR A 65 -1.70 1.67 4.69
CA THR A 65 -0.34 1.70 5.22
C THR A 65 0.69 2.07 4.15
N HIS A 66 1.77 2.68 4.59
CA HIS A 66 2.96 2.92 3.75
C HIS A 66 4.01 1.79 3.90
N ASN A 67 3.78 0.82 4.77
CA ASN A 67 4.72 -0.27 5.02
C ASN A 67 4.46 -1.47 4.11
N LEU A 68 5.24 -1.58 3.03
CA LEU A 68 5.12 -2.67 2.05
C LEU A 68 5.42 -4.06 2.64
N GLY A 69 6.17 -4.15 3.75
CA GLY A 69 6.36 -5.41 4.48
C GLY A 69 5.07 -5.91 5.14
N ILE A 70 4.25 -5.01 5.67
CA ILE A 70 2.90 -5.34 6.18
C ILE A 70 2.02 -5.80 5.04
N VAL A 71 2.01 -5.07 3.92
CA VAL A 71 1.23 -5.44 2.73
C VAL A 71 1.59 -6.85 2.26
N ALA A 72 2.89 -7.16 2.12
CA ALA A 72 3.36 -8.48 1.70
C ALA A 72 2.93 -9.61 2.64
N LYS A 73 2.82 -9.33 3.94
CA LYS A 73 2.48 -10.32 4.97
C LYS A 73 0.97 -10.51 5.16
N MET A 74 0.20 -9.43 5.04
CA MET A 74 -1.19 -9.38 5.49
C MET A 74 -2.22 -9.46 4.37
N CYS A 75 -1.90 -8.92 3.19
CA CYS A 75 -2.89 -8.67 2.15
C CYS A 75 -2.86 -9.72 1.04
N ASP A 76 -4.01 -9.99 0.45
CA ASP A 76 -4.15 -10.82 -0.75
C ASP A 76 -4.04 -9.94 -2.01
N ARG A 77 -4.64 -8.75 -1.95
CA ARG A 77 -4.64 -7.75 -3.00
C ARG A 77 -4.13 -6.42 -2.48
N VAL A 78 -3.58 -5.61 -3.35
CA VAL A 78 -3.05 -4.29 -3.00
C VAL A 78 -3.39 -3.26 -4.06
N GLY A 79 -3.85 -2.09 -3.59
CA GLY A 79 -4.04 -0.90 -4.39
C GLY A 79 -2.96 0.13 -4.05
N VAL A 80 -2.17 0.51 -5.04
CA VAL A 80 -1.20 1.60 -4.90
C VAL A 80 -1.90 2.91 -5.23
N MET A 81 -1.82 3.86 -4.30
CA MET A 81 -2.44 5.18 -4.46
C MET A 81 -1.39 6.26 -4.72
N TYR A 82 -1.68 7.17 -5.64
CA TYR A 82 -0.89 8.36 -5.90
C TYR A 82 -1.82 9.54 -6.19
N ALA A 83 -1.58 10.67 -5.53
CA ALA A 83 -2.37 11.88 -5.69
C ALA A 83 -3.89 11.63 -5.60
N GLY A 84 -4.35 10.87 -4.59
CA GLY A 84 -5.77 10.59 -4.35
C GLY A 84 -6.39 9.51 -5.25
N LYS A 85 -5.63 8.90 -6.18
CA LYS A 85 -6.16 7.91 -7.13
C LYS A 85 -5.44 6.58 -7.03
N ILE A 86 -6.18 5.48 -7.18
CA ILE A 86 -5.57 4.14 -7.32
C ILE A 86 -4.93 4.08 -8.72
N VAL A 87 -3.59 4.03 -8.74
CA VAL A 87 -2.81 3.97 -9.98
C VAL A 87 -2.52 2.54 -10.43
N GLU A 88 -2.53 1.60 -9.49
CA GLU A 88 -2.37 0.18 -9.78
C GLU A 88 -3.11 -0.66 -8.74
N MET A 89 -3.80 -1.73 -9.18
CA MET A 89 -4.45 -2.72 -8.33
C MET A 89 -4.06 -4.11 -8.83
N GLN A 90 -3.52 -4.96 -7.96
CA GLN A 90 -3.13 -6.33 -8.29
C GLN A 90 -3.20 -7.26 -7.07
N SER A 91 -3.01 -8.56 -7.29
CA SER A 91 -2.58 -9.47 -6.23
C SER A 91 -1.24 -9.00 -5.67
N VAL A 92 -1.01 -9.21 -4.38
CA VAL A 92 0.27 -8.84 -3.73
C VAL A 92 1.47 -9.42 -4.50
N ARG A 93 1.41 -10.70 -4.86
CA ARG A 93 2.47 -11.35 -5.65
C ARG A 93 2.67 -10.65 -7.01
N GLY A 94 1.57 -10.33 -7.71
CA GLY A 94 1.64 -9.63 -8.99
C GLY A 94 2.35 -8.29 -8.87
N LEU A 95 1.98 -7.50 -7.87
CA LEU A 95 2.55 -6.17 -7.65
C LEU A 95 4.04 -6.20 -7.32
N PHE A 96 4.47 -7.10 -6.43
CA PHE A 96 5.89 -7.19 -6.02
C PHE A 96 6.80 -7.72 -7.11
N TYR A 97 6.35 -8.68 -7.92
CA TYR A 97 7.18 -9.31 -8.96
C TYR A 97 7.01 -8.70 -10.35
N ARG A 98 5.85 -8.13 -10.63
CA ARG A 98 5.48 -7.60 -11.96
C ARG A 98 4.70 -6.28 -11.85
N PRO A 99 5.27 -5.23 -11.21
CA PRO A 99 4.63 -3.93 -11.16
C PRO A 99 4.37 -3.41 -12.57
N ARG A 100 3.23 -2.77 -12.79
CA ARG A 100 2.80 -2.29 -14.11
C ARG A 100 2.82 -0.77 -14.20
N HIS A 101 2.64 -0.07 -13.09
CA HIS A 101 2.73 1.37 -13.07
C HIS A 101 4.16 1.83 -12.72
N PRO A 102 4.73 2.82 -13.44
CA PRO A 102 6.09 3.33 -13.16
C PRO A 102 6.28 3.82 -11.72
N TYR A 103 5.25 4.42 -11.11
CA TYR A 103 5.30 4.81 -9.69
C TYR A 103 5.44 3.60 -8.76
N THR A 104 4.65 2.55 -8.98
CA THR A 104 4.74 1.31 -8.18
C THR A 104 6.14 0.71 -8.26
N LYS A 105 6.71 0.67 -9.47
CA LYS A 105 8.09 0.18 -9.65
C LYS A 105 9.09 1.05 -8.88
N ALA A 106 9.02 2.36 -9.01
CA ALA A 106 9.90 3.29 -8.31
C ALA A 106 9.76 3.17 -6.79
N LEU A 107 8.53 2.97 -6.28
CA LEU A 107 8.25 2.73 -4.87
C LEU A 107 8.91 1.43 -4.37
N LEU A 108 8.80 0.34 -5.12
CA LEU A 108 9.44 -0.95 -4.80
C LEU A 108 10.97 -0.87 -4.89
N ASP A 109 11.50 -0.13 -5.86
CA ASP A 109 12.94 0.07 -6.02
C ASP A 109 13.54 0.94 -4.89
N SER A 110 12.72 1.77 -4.23
CA SER A 110 13.16 2.58 -3.08
C SER A 110 13.29 1.80 -1.77
N ILE A 111 12.82 0.54 -1.72
CA ILE A 111 12.94 -0.30 -0.52
C ILE A 111 14.37 -0.80 -0.39
N PRO A 112 15.04 -0.57 0.77
CA PRO A 112 16.36 -1.12 1.02
C PRO A 112 16.35 -2.65 0.96
N LYS A 113 17.29 -3.23 0.22
CA LYS A 113 17.47 -4.69 0.17
C LYS A 113 18.47 -5.12 1.21
N LEU A 114 18.11 -6.06 2.07
CA LEU A 114 19.02 -6.64 3.05
C LEU A 114 20.21 -7.29 2.35
N GLY A 115 21.42 -7.02 2.86
CA GLY A 115 22.66 -7.62 2.35
C GLY A 115 23.21 -6.99 1.06
N VAL A 116 22.55 -6.00 0.48
CA VAL A 116 23.03 -5.31 -0.73
C VAL A 116 23.41 -3.89 -0.38
N ARG A 117 24.70 -3.55 -0.51
CA ARG A 117 25.19 -2.17 -0.41
C ARG A 117 24.88 -1.43 -1.71
N GLN A 118 23.69 -0.89 -1.85
CA GLN A 118 23.32 0.01 -2.96
C GLN A 118 22.94 1.37 -2.39
N PRO A 119 23.20 2.47 -3.11
CA PRO A 119 22.67 3.78 -2.76
C PRO A 119 21.13 3.68 -2.67
N LEU A 120 20.56 4.36 -1.68
CA LEU A 120 19.09 4.45 -1.57
C LEU A 120 18.56 5.19 -2.80
N TYR A 121 17.68 4.53 -3.53
CA TYR A 121 17.02 5.13 -4.68
C TYR A 121 15.77 5.88 -4.21
N GLY A 122 15.82 7.21 -4.28
CA GLY A 122 14.64 8.05 -4.05
C GLY A 122 13.89 8.33 -5.34
N ILE A 123 12.58 8.42 -5.29
CA ILE A 123 11.77 8.84 -6.44
C ILE A 123 12.06 10.32 -6.72
N PRO A 124 12.60 10.71 -7.90
CA PRO A 124 12.97 12.09 -8.20
C PRO A 124 11.80 13.06 -8.10
N GLY A 125 12.10 14.33 -7.79
CA GLY A 125 11.11 15.41 -7.71
C GLY A 125 10.22 15.33 -6.46
N GLN A 126 9.33 16.30 -6.32
CA GLN A 126 8.40 16.41 -5.21
C GLN A 126 7.02 15.83 -5.59
N PRO A 127 6.26 15.27 -4.64
CA PRO A 127 4.85 14.97 -4.85
C PRO A 127 4.10 16.22 -5.32
N PRO A 128 3.07 16.10 -6.16
CA PRO A 128 2.29 17.24 -6.61
C PRO A 128 1.49 17.84 -5.45
N ASP A 129 1.24 19.13 -5.52
CA ASP A 129 0.26 19.79 -4.66
C ASP A 129 -1.13 19.21 -4.98
N LEU A 130 -1.81 18.67 -3.98
CA LEU A 130 -3.14 18.07 -4.15
C LEU A 130 -4.21 19.10 -4.47
N SER A 131 -3.98 20.40 -4.16
CA SER A 131 -4.87 21.50 -4.51
C SER A 131 -4.67 22.00 -5.95
N ALA A 132 -3.53 21.65 -6.59
CA ALA A 132 -3.14 22.08 -7.93
C ALA A 132 -2.46 20.92 -8.68
N LEU A 133 -3.22 19.86 -8.96
CA LEU A 133 -2.68 18.69 -9.69
C LEU A 133 -2.28 19.09 -11.11
N PRO A 134 -1.18 18.53 -11.63
CA PRO A 134 -0.78 18.74 -13.02
C PRO A 134 -1.85 18.17 -13.97
N ALA A 135 -1.98 18.75 -15.16
CA ALA A 135 -2.81 18.19 -16.22
C ALA A 135 -2.34 16.77 -16.57
N GLY A 136 -3.25 15.94 -17.05
CA GLY A 136 -2.96 14.57 -17.45
C GLY A 136 -2.64 13.64 -16.27
N CYS A 137 -1.67 12.76 -16.45
CA CYS A 137 -1.24 11.82 -15.42
C CYS A 137 -0.54 12.55 -14.27
N ALA A 138 -1.06 12.49 -13.06
CA ALA A 138 -0.49 13.19 -11.91
C ALA A 138 0.99 12.79 -11.60
N PHE A 139 1.42 11.60 -12.05
CA PHE A 139 2.79 11.14 -11.87
C PHE A 139 3.74 11.58 -13.01
N HIS A 140 3.22 12.14 -14.12
CA HIS A 140 4.06 12.45 -15.29
C HIS A 140 5.29 13.32 -14.99
N PRO A 141 5.25 14.33 -14.08
CA PRO A 141 6.43 15.16 -13.81
C PRO A 141 7.61 14.40 -13.20
N ARG A 142 7.33 13.26 -12.61
CA ARG A 142 8.31 12.38 -11.91
C ARG A 142 8.55 11.07 -12.66
N CYS A 143 7.86 10.85 -13.78
CA CYS A 143 7.90 9.62 -14.54
C CYS A 143 9.01 9.66 -15.60
N ALA A 144 10.03 8.82 -15.46
CA ALA A 144 11.11 8.71 -16.45
C ALA A 144 10.63 8.20 -17.84
N ARG A 145 9.38 7.70 -17.93
CA ARG A 145 8.77 7.20 -19.16
C ARG A 145 7.64 8.10 -19.69
N ALA A 146 7.50 9.31 -19.14
CA ALA A 146 6.44 10.22 -19.57
C ALA A 146 6.60 10.58 -21.04
N VAL A 147 5.49 10.48 -21.78
CA VAL A 147 5.33 10.96 -23.17
C VAL A 147 4.38 12.15 -23.18
N GLU A 148 4.28 12.83 -24.32
CA GLU A 148 3.40 14.03 -24.45
C GLU A 148 1.97 13.75 -24.04
N HIS A 149 1.42 12.62 -24.45
CA HIS A 149 0.06 12.21 -24.10
C HIS A 149 -0.17 12.14 -22.56
N CYS A 150 0.86 11.73 -21.78
CA CYS A 150 0.78 11.74 -20.32
C CYS A 150 0.63 13.13 -19.70
N ARG A 151 0.99 14.20 -20.43
CA ARG A 151 0.93 15.58 -19.95
C ARG A 151 -0.44 16.21 -20.15
N VAL A 152 -1.18 15.73 -21.15
CA VAL A 152 -2.44 16.37 -21.57
C VAL A 152 -3.66 15.58 -21.16
N GLU A 153 -3.58 14.25 -21.10
CA GLU A 153 -4.74 13.42 -20.80
C GLU A 153 -4.47 12.45 -19.62
N GLU A 154 -5.46 12.38 -18.72
CA GLU A 154 -5.38 11.46 -17.59
C GLU A 154 -5.67 10.02 -18.05
N PRO A 155 -4.79 9.04 -17.70
CA PRO A 155 -5.02 7.65 -18.07
C PRO A 155 -6.25 7.08 -17.33
N THR A 156 -7.11 6.42 -18.08
CA THR A 156 -8.19 5.62 -17.51
C THR A 156 -7.64 4.32 -16.92
N GLN A 157 -8.42 3.69 -16.05
CA GLN A 157 -8.06 2.40 -15.49
C GLN A 157 -8.20 1.32 -16.56
N GLN A 158 -7.09 0.68 -16.90
CA GLN A 158 -7.01 -0.39 -17.88
C GLN A 158 -6.85 -1.73 -17.17
N SER A 159 -7.59 -2.75 -17.60
CA SER A 159 -7.39 -4.12 -17.13
C SER A 159 -6.04 -4.65 -17.62
N LEU A 160 -5.34 -5.32 -16.72
CA LEU A 160 -4.12 -6.06 -17.03
C LEU A 160 -4.48 -7.53 -17.29
N ASN A 161 -3.64 -8.23 -18.02
CA ASN A 161 -3.79 -9.68 -18.18
C ASN A 161 -3.79 -10.34 -16.77
N GLY A 162 -4.91 -10.97 -16.39
CA GLY A 162 -5.19 -11.47 -15.06
C GLY A 162 -6.18 -10.60 -14.29
N ASP A 163 -6.06 -10.55 -12.96
CA ASP A 163 -7.00 -9.88 -12.05
C ASP A 163 -6.58 -8.46 -11.62
N GLY A 164 -5.65 -7.85 -12.36
CA GLY A 164 -5.09 -6.54 -12.06
C GLY A 164 -5.60 -5.42 -12.96
N SER A 165 -5.30 -4.18 -12.56
CA SER A 165 -5.55 -2.98 -13.36
C SER A 165 -4.50 -1.91 -13.07
N ALA A 166 -4.26 -1.02 -14.06
CA ALA A 166 -3.38 0.13 -13.91
C ALA A 166 -3.92 1.35 -14.65
N ARG A 167 -3.64 2.55 -14.10
CA ARG A 167 -3.86 3.85 -14.73
C ARG A 167 -2.55 4.32 -15.37
N CYS A 168 -2.23 3.83 -16.54
CA CYS A 168 -1.02 4.21 -17.25
C CYS A 168 -1.21 4.05 -18.75
N TRP A 169 -0.81 5.04 -19.54
CA TRP A 169 -0.82 4.95 -21.00
C TRP A 169 0.21 3.96 -21.54
N LEU A 170 1.33 3.79 -20.80
CA LEU A 170 2.44 2.92 -21.15
C LEU A 170 2.76 1.99 -19.96
N PRO A 171 1.85 1.06 -19.61
CA PRO A 171 2.13 0.14 -18.51
C PRO A 171 3.41 -0.64 -18.79
N LEU A 172 4.17 -0.92 -17.74
CA LEU A 172 5.39 -1.71 -17.85
C LEU A 172 5.06 -3.07 -18.42
N GLU A 173 5.83 -3.54 -19.39
CA GLU A 173 5.69 -4.89 -19.93
C GLU A 173 5.98 -5.92 -18.83
N GLN A 174 5.47 -7.13 -18.99
CA GLN A 174 5.78 -8.22 -18.09
C GLN A 174 7.27 -8.56 -18.25
N GLY A 175 8.13 -7.86 -17.51
CA GLY A 175 9.55 -8.18 -17.46
C GLY A 175 9.73 -9.57 -16.87
N ALA A 176 10.75 -10.30 -17.37
CA ALA A 176 11.18 -11.56 -16.82
C ALA A 176 11.31 -11.46 -15.30
N ALA A 177 10.74 -12.44 -14.59
CA ALA A 177 10.85 -12.53 -13.15
C ALA A 177 12.31 -12.32 -12.74
N ARG A 178 12.55 -11.37 -11.83
CA ARG A 178 13.86 -11.28 -11.17
C ARG A 178 14.02 -12.58 -10.39
N GLY A 179 14.94 -13.43 -10.87
CA GLY A 179 15.39 -14.63 -10.16
C GLY A 179 16.08 -14.27 -8.85
#